data_68c82dd4a3705baaf238c670c71d209d
#
_entry.id   68c82dd4a3705baaf238c670c71d209d
#
_cell.length_a   1.000
_cell.length_b   1.000
_cell.length_c   1.000
_cell.angle_alpha   90.00
_cell.angle_beta   90.00
_cell.angle_gamma   90.00
#
_symmetry.space_group_name_H-M   'P 1'
#
loop_
_entity.id
_entity.type
_entity.pdbx_description
1 polymer ?
#
loop_
_entity_poly.entity_id
_entity_poly.type
_entity_poly.pdbx_seq_one_letter_code
_entity_poly.pdbx_strand_id
1 'polypeptide(L)' 'MKESIINYLKEHGKSSVNDIAQALNHAGGEKFPQLIKAISAMESKGQLRFNRDGSVSLRPKKE' A
#
# COMPACT_ATOMS: atom_id res chain seq x y z
N MET A 1 -1.54 -8.91 6.13
CA MET A 1 -0.95 -8.05 5.11
C MET A 1 -1.50 -6.62 5.13
N LYS A 2 -2.80 -6.49 5.26
CA LYS A 2 -3.42 -5.18 5.24
C LYS A 2 -2.87 -4.26 6.33
N GLU A 3 -2.75 -4.79 7.54
CA GLU A 3 -2.23 -3.99 8.66
C GLU A 3 -0.79 -3.61 8.44
N SER A 4 -0.01 -4.50 7.84
CA SER A 4 1.39 -4.19 7.58
C SER A 4 1.51 -3.02 6.62
N ILE A 5 0.67 -2.98 5.59
CA ILE A 5 0.67 -1.89 4.64
C ILE A 5 0.31 -0.59 5.33
N ILE A 6 -0.73 -0.61 6.14
CA ILE A 6 -1.19 0.58 6.84
C ILE A 6 -0.11 1.09 7.78
N ASN A 7 0.49 0.18 8.55
CA ASN A 7 1.53 0.57 9.49
C ASN A 7 2.74 1.17 8.79
N TYR A 8 3.12 0.57 7.66
CA TYR A 8 4.25 1.10 6.91
C TYR A 8 3.97 2.53 6.45
N LEU A 9 2.78 2.75 5.92
CA LEU A 9 2.43 4.08 5.43
C LEU A 9 2.27 5.09 6.55
N LYS A 10 1.85 4.65 7.71
CA LYS A 10 1.78 5.54 8.87
C LYS A 10 3.15 6.02 9.28
N GLU A 11 4.14 5.15 9.21
CA GLU A 11 5.48 5.49 9.63
C GLU A 11 6.25 6.27 8.58
N HIS A 12 6.07 5.91 7.33
CA HIS A 12 6.91 6.46 6.26
C HIS A 12 6.17 7.44 5.37
N GLY A 13 4.86 7.46 5.46
CA GLY A 13 4.09 8.34 4.60
C GLY A 13 3.99 7.79 3.19
N LYS A 14 3.80 8.67 2.25
CA LYS A 14 3.63 8.30 0.85
C LYS A 14 4.82 7.48 0.36
N SER A 15 4.54 6.32 -0.21
CA SER A 15 5.57 5.39 -0.69
C SER A 15 5.09 4.74 -1.97
N SER A 16 6.04 4.35 -2.81
CA SER A 16 5.69 3.63 -4.02
C SER A 16 5.32 2.19 -3.68
N VAL A 17 4.62 1.53 -4.61
CA VAL A 17 4.28 0.13 -4.43
C VAL A 17 5.54 -0.70 -4.26
N ASN A 18 6.58 -0.39 -5.03
CA ASN A 18 7.84 -1.11 -4.90
C ASN A 18 8.46 -0.95 -3.52
N ASP A 19 8.41 0.26 -2.98
CA ASP A 19 8.94 0.50 -1.63
C ASP A 19 8.18 -0.32 -0.60
N ILE A 20 6.87 -0.35 -0.71
CA ILE A 20 6.06 -1.13 0.21
C ILE A 20 6.38 -2.61 0.07
N ALA A 21 6.50 -3.09 -1.18
CA ALA A 21 6.79 -4.49 -1.42
C ALA A 21 8.13 -4.89 -0.81
N GLN A 22 9.14 -4.05 -0.97
CA GLN A 22 10.45 -4.35 -0.40
C GLN A 22 10.41 -4.34 1.12
N ALA A 23 9.70 -3.38 1.69
CA ALA A 23 9.63 -3.28 3.14
C ALA A 23 8.92 -4.49 3.75
N LEU A 24 7.93 -5.03 3.05
CA LEU A 24 7.17 -6.16 3.55
C LEU A 24 7.70 -7.50 3.02
N ASN A 25 8.82 -7.46 2.31
CA ASN A 25 9.43 -8.67 1.76
C ASN A 25 8.50 -9.35 0.75
N HIS A 26 7.81 -8.55 -0.04
CA HIS A 26 6.87 -9.03 -1.06
C HIS A 26 7.30 -8.59 -2.45
N ALA A 27 8.56 -8.27 -2.64
CA ALA A 27 9.01 -7.66 -3.89
C ALA A 27 9.15 -8.64 -5.04
N GLY A 28 9.16 -9.93 -4.77
CA GLY A 28 9.37 -10.90 -5.83
C GLY A 28 8.42 -12.06 -5.76
N GLY A 29 8.41 -12.83 -6.82
CA GLY A 29 7.63 -14.05 -6.88
C GLY A 29 6.15 -13.81 -6.85
N GLU A 30 5.44 -14.72 -6.25
CA GLU A 30 3.99 -14.68 -6.21
C GLU A 30 3.44 -13.68 -5.21
N LYS A 31 4.29 -13.19 -4.32
CA LYS A 31 3.81 -12.29 -3.28
C LYS A 31 3.54 -10.89 -3.81
N PHE A 32 4.25 -10.49 -4.85
CA PHE A 32 4.06 -9.16 -5.39
C PHE A 32 2.65 -8.96 -5.97
N PRO A 33 2.13 -9.87 -6.81
CA PRO A 33 0.75 -9.72 -7.28
C PRO A 33 -0.27 -9.74 -6.15
N GLN A 34 -0.02 -10.50 -5.11
CA GLN A 34 -0.92 -10.53 -3.97
C GLN A 34 -0.93 -9.19 -3.25
N LEU A 35 0.24 -8.56 -3.15
CA LEU A 35 0.34 -7.23 -2.56
C LEU A 35 -0.45 -6.22 -3.38
N ILE A 36 -0.29 -6.26 -4.70
CA ILE A 36 -1.02 -5.37 -5.59
C ILE A 36 -2.52 -5.54 -5.40
N LYS A 37 -2.98 -6.77 -5.31
CA LYS A 37 -4.40 -7.03 -5.08
C LYS A 37 -4.87 -6.45 -3.77
N ALA A 38 -4.08 -6.62 -2.72
CA ALA A 38 -4.45 -6.09 -1.41
C ALA A 38 -4.54 -4.57 -1.44
N ILE A 39 -3.56 -3.94 -2.08
CA ILE A 39 -3.55 -2.47 -2.18
C ILE A 39 -4.75 -1.99 -2.97
N SER A 40 -5.05 -2.66 -4.08
CA SER A 40 -6.20 -2.27 -4.91
C SER A 40 -7.51 -2.40 -4.14
N ALA A 41 -7.66 -3.47 -3.37
CA ALA A 41 -8.87 -3.66 -2.58
C ALA A 41 -9.01 -2.57 -1.52
N MET A 42 -7.90 -2.22 -0.87
CA MET A 42 -7.94 -1.17 0.14
C MET A 42 -8.24 0.19 -0.47
N GLU A 43 -7.73 0.43 -1.66
CA GLU A 43 -8.00 1.67 -2.36
C GLU A 43 -9.48 1.75 -2.73
N SER A 44 -10.05 0.65 -3.18
CA SER A 44 -11.49 0.61 -3.48
C SER A 44 -12.35 0.91 -2.27
N LYS A 45 -11.88 0.51 -1.10
CA LYS A 45 -12.61 0.76 0.13
C LYS A 45 -12.35 2.14 0.71
N GLY A 46 -11.49 2.92 0.07
CA GLY A 46 -11.19 4.25 0.54
C GLY A 46 -10.17 4.32 1.64
N GLN A 47 -9.41 3.26 1.85
CA GLN A 47 -8.39 3.23 2.88
C GLN A 47 -7.05 3.74 2.39
N LEU A 48 -6.80 3.61 1.11
CA LEU A 48 -5.57 4.06 0.48
C LEU A 48 -5.89 4.94 -0.70
N ARG A 49 -4.89 5.67 -1.14
CA ARG A 49 -5.02 6.51 -2.31
C ARG A 49 -3.83 6.31 -3.22
N PHE A 50 -4.11 6.05 -4.50
CA PHE A 50 -3.08 6.02 -5.52
C PHE A 50 -2.86 7.44 -6.05
N ASN A 51 -1.61 7.82 -6.14
CA ASN A 51 -1.25 9.13 -6.67
C ASN A 51 -0.79 8.99 -8.11
N ARG A 52 -0.76 10.11 -8.81
CA ARG A 52 -0.40 10.09 -10.21
C ARG A 52 1.02 9.64 -10.47
N ASP A 53 1.89 9.87 -9.51
CA ASP A 53 3.29 9.50 -9.66
C ASP A 53 3.53 8.02 -9.35
N GLY A 54 2.48 7.25 -9.09
CA GLY A 54 2.60 5.83 -8.81
C GLY A 54 2.80 5.52 -7.34
N SER A 55 2.74 6.50 -6.49
CA SER A 55 2.89 6.26 -5.06
C SER A 55 1.54 5.98 -4.42
N VAL A 56 1.60 5.45 -3.22
CA VAL A 56 0.41 5.11 -2.43
C VAL A 56 0.51 5.85 -1.10
N SER A 57 -0.59 6.40 -0.67
CA SER A 57 -0.62 7.07 0.63
C SER A 57 -1.87 6.64 1.38
N LEU A 58 -1.84 6.85 2.69
CA LEU A 58 -3.01 6.58 3.50
C LEU A 58 -4.05 7.65 3.24
N ARG A 59 -5.29 7.21 3.19
CA ARG A 59 -6.40 8.13 3.05
C ARG A 59 -6.89 8.47 4.44
N PRO A 60 -6.99 9.75 4.79
CA PRO A 60 -7.46 10.10 6.12
C PRO A 60 -8.88 9.60 6.33
N LYS A 61 -9.10 9.06 7.50
CA LYS A 61 -10.43 8.61 7.81
C LYS A 61 -11.33 9.81 8.02
N LYS A 62 -12.47 9.78 7.37
CA LYS A 62 -13.42 10.88 7.49
C LYS A 62 -14.41 10.56 8.58
N GLU A 63 -14.62 11.50 9.47
CA GLU A 63 -15.56 11.30 10.57
C GLU A 63 -16.95 11.74 10.25
#